data_bc96d6b09d1cbf5f152d965d4c2a9006
#
_entry.id   bc96d6b09d1cbf5f152d965d4c2a9006
#
_cell.length_a   1.000
_cell.length_b   1.000
_cell.length_c   1.000
_cell.angle_alpha   90.00
_cell.angle_beta   90.00
_cell.angle_gamma   90.00
#
_symmetry.space_group_name_H-M   'P 1'
#
loop_
_entity.id
_entity.type
_entity.pdbx_description
1 polymer ?
#
loop_
_entity_poly.entity_id
_entity_poly.type
_entity_poly.pdbx_seq_one_letter_code
_entity_poly.pdbx_strand_id
1 'polypeptide(L)'
;MSLRKLYPIVLAAAIVLSAASCKKDKETESLPSLEGMLTFDLPAFVQPKEVLIMKPKGLRHPDGKNIGYYWKVTPGMTKNDTTRYENGLNADGHESDGSFRYHFPDSLGTFTVNCYGFATGYNSGYASSYTTVVKGGLDGSITGTGISADDSKVTIDGISYYYTSHNDLDWFRNNLANPSYGASYSNIDAMLDVFGNFYSYEEAINACPDGWRLPTDAEWAALANTIDPESNAAAGEPFAGIAADLMADVKFNGTKMWEYWPNVGEITNSSKLSFIPVGYANLGEKNEAGKYPTASFFGVYEYAAFWTADRVEGEDDMAYYRYIICDQPDIQIGKGDIHTFGANVRCVREK
;
A
#
# COMPACT_ATOMS: atom_id res chain seq x y z
N MET A 1 10.94 -25.25 14.90
CA MET A 1 12.29 -24.70 14.64
C MET A 1 12.10 -23.50 13.73
N SER A 2 12.15 -22.31 14.32
CA SER A 2 11.75 -21.04 13.72
C SER A 2 12.81 -20.51 12.77
N LEU A 3 12.49 -20.28 11.51
CA LEU A 3 13.28 -19.48 10.59
C LEU A 3 12.60 -18.13 10.41
N ARG A 4 13.01 -17.18 11.23
CA ARG A 4 12.73 -15.76 11.01
C ARG A 4 13.36 -15.33 9.69
N LYS A 5 12.56 -15.02 8.69
CA LYS A 5 13.03 -14.27 7.52
C LYS A 5 12.91 -12.78 7.79
N LEU A 6 14.06 -12.18 8.01
CA LEU A 6 14.26 -10.74 8.01
C LEU A 6 14.08 -10.21 6.60
N TYR A 7 13.23 -9.21 6.43
CA TYR A 7 13.16 -8.42 5.20
C TYR A 7 14.48 -7.64 5.02
N PRO A 8 15.03 -7.60 3.81
CA PRO A 8 16.27 -6.88 3.60
C PRO A 8 16.01 -5.39 3.54
N ILE A 9 16.56 -4.69 4.52
CA ILE A 9 16.91 -3.28 4.34
C ILE A 9 17.89 -3.27 3.18
N VAL A 10 17.53 -2.57 2.10
CA VAL A 10 18.41 -2.41 0.94
C VAL A 10 19.60 -1.56 1.36
N LEU A 11 20.67 -2.23 1.79
CA LEU A 11 21.98 -1.64 1.95
C LEU A 11 22.65 -1.73 0.58
N ALA A 12 22.88 -0.59 -0.06
CA ALA A 12 23.67 -0.52 -1.29
C ALA A 12 25.10 -0.95 -0.96
N ALA A 13 25.43 -2.20 -1.26
CA ALA A 13 26.80 -2.71 -1.20
C ALA A 13 27.53 -2.40 -2.51
N ALA A 14 28.51 -1.52 -2.44
CA ALA A 14 29.48 -1.33 -3.52
C ALA A 14 30.32 -2.61 -3.67
N ILE A 15 30.16 -3.32 -4.77
CA ILE A 15 31.02 -4.45 -5.12
C ILE A 15 32.30 -3.91 -5.75
N VAL A 16 33.41 -3.99 -5.01
CA VAL A 16 34.75 -3.80 -5.54
C VAL A 16 35.24 -5.14 -6.08
N LEU A 17 35.27 -5.29 -7.41
CA LEU A 17 35.92 -6.40 -8.08
C LEU A 17 37.41 -6.07 -8.27
N SER A 18 38.28 -6.72 -7.50
CA SER A 18 39.70 -6.72 -7.74
C SER A 18 40.06 -7.85 -8.71
N ALA A 19 40.42 -7.51 -9.92
CA ALA A 19 41.10 -8.42 -10.84
C ALA A 19 42.58 -8.01 -10.93
N ALA A 20 43.44 -8.82 -10.39
CA ALA A 20 44.89 -8.70 -10.59
C ALA A 20 45.27 -9.32 -11.95
N SER A 21 45.84 -8.53 -12.83
CA SER A 21 46.65 -9.03 -13.94
C SER A 21 47.71 -8.01 -14.30
N CYS A 22 48.95 -8.46 -14.25
CA CYS A 22 50.14 -7.70 -14.56
C CYS A 22 50.25 -7.36 -16.06
N LYS A 23 50.39 -6.04 -16.31
CA LYS A 23 51.30 -5.48 -17.34
C LYS A 23 51.32 -3.96 -17.19
N LYS A 24 52.52 -3.36 -17.32
CA LYS A 24 52.86 -1.94 -17.19
C LYS A 24 51.68 -1.04 -17.59
N ASP A 25 50.99 -0.52 -16.62
CA ASP A 25 49.86 0.36 -16.80
C ASP A 25 50.36 1.79 -16.82
N LYS A 26 50.00 2.50 -17.86
CA LYS A 26 49.74 3.92 -17.71
C LYS A 26 48.74 4.04 -16.56
N GLU A 27 49.09 4.76 -15.49
CA GLU A 27 48.14 5.19 -14.48
C GLU A 27 46.98 5.84 -15.22
N THR A 28 45.88 5.14 -15.34
CA THR A 28 44.60 5.75 -15.69
C THR A 28 44.23 6.57 -14.49
N GLU A 29 44.50 7.87 -14.51
CA GLU A 29 44.00 8.79 -13.51
C GLU A 29 42.49 8.57 -13.41
N SER A 30 42.04 8.02 -12.28
CA SER A 30 40.61 7.90 -12.01
C SER A 30 40.03 9.29 -11.92
N LEU A 31 38.98 9.58 -12.71
CA LEU A 31 38.29 10.86 -12.62
C LEU A 31 37.87 11.14 -11.19
N PRO A 32 38.00 12.37 -10.70
CA PRO A 32 37.43 12.76 -9.41
C PRO A 32 35.92 12.54 -9.38
N SER A 33 35.36 12.36 -8.19
CA SER A 33 33.92 12.22 -8.02
C SER A 33 33.29 13.56 -7.65
N LEU A 34 32.02 13.73 -8.05
CA LEU A 34 31.18 14.79 -7.51
C LEU A 34 30.97 14.58 -6.01
N GLU A 35 30.76 15.65 -5.27
CA GLU A 35 30.57 15.61 -3.81
C GLU A 35 29.13 15.29 -3.43
N GLY A 36 28.96 14.53 -2.33
CA GLY A 36 27.66 14.19 -1.79
C GLY A 36 27.05 12.95 -2.46
N MET A 37 25.79 12.68 -2.13
CA MET A 37 25.04 11.53 -2.64
C MET A 37 23.80 12.03 -3.38
N LEU A 38 23.62 11.59 -4.63
CA LEU A 38 22.42 11.90 -5.40
C LEU A 38 21.21 11.21 -4.80
N THR A 39 20.15 11.95 -4.57
CA THR A 39 18.85 11.45 -4.13
C THR A 39 17.72 12.22 -4.83
N PHE A 40 16.51 11.69 -4.78
CA PHE A 40 15.28 12.37 -5.17
C PHE A 40 14.10 11.74 -4.43
N ASP A 41 13.00 12.50 -4.29
CA ASP A 41 11.77 11.98 -3.69
C ASP A 41 10.90 11.35 -4.77
N LEU A 42 10.35 10.16 -4.45
CA LEU A 42 9.41 9.45 -5.29
C LEU A 42 8.37 8.77 -4.38
N PRO A 43 7.06 9.04 -4.56
CA PRO A 43 6.04 8.33 -3.79
C PRO A 43 6.05 6.84 -4.14
N ALA A 44 5.75 5.97 -3.16
CA ALA A 44 5.71 4.53 -3.37
C ALA A 44 4.60 4.10 -4.34
N PHE A 45 3.50 4.87 -4.41
CA PHE A 45 2.35 4.62 -5.29
C PHE A 45 1.92 5.91 -5.99
N VAL A 46 1.47 5.78 -7.22
CA VAL A 46 0.93 6.87 -8.05
C VAL A 46 -0.31 6.39 -8.80
N GLN A 47 -1.15 7.32 -9.22
CA GLN A 47 -2.30 7.00 -10.05
C GLN A 47 -1.92 6.90 -11.54
N PRO A 48 -2.73 6.17 -12.37
CA PRO A 48 -2.60 6.24 -13.81
C PRO A 48 -2.69 7.70 -14.30
N LYS A 49 -1.83 8.04 -15.26
CA LYS A 49 -1.73 9.41 -15.84
C LYS A 49 -1.29 10.51 -14.87
N GLU A 50 -0.91 10.16 -13.66
CA GLU A 50 -0.37 11.14 -12.72
C GLU A 50 0.91 11.80 -13.25
N VAL A 51 1.05 13.07 -12.95
CA VAL A 51 2.22 13.88 -13.36
C VAL A 51 3.04 14.20 -12.13
N LEU A 52 4.27 13.72 -12.08
CA LEU A 52 5.22 14.06 -11.02
C LEU A 52 6.34 14.96 -11.54
N ILE A 53 6.80 15.84 -10.66
CA ILE A 53 8.02 16.62 -10.83
C ILE A 53 9.02 16.13 -9.80
N MET A 54 10.05 15.41 -10.27
CA MET A 54 11.11 14.85 -9.43
C MET A 54 12.33 15.77 -9.46
N LYS A 55 12.85 16.13 -8.27
CA LYS A 55 13.99 17.04 -8.12
C LYS A 55 15.22 16.29 -7.62
N PRO A 56 16.37 16.42 -8.31
CA PRO A 56 17.62 15.85 -7.83
C PRO A 56 18.13 16.64 -6.61
N LYS A 57 18.71 15.94 -5.64
CA LYS A 57 19.19 16.50 -4.37
C LYS A 57 20.55 15.89 -4.00
N GLY A 58 21.30 16.62 -3.20
CA GLY A 58 22.45 16.11 -2.46
C GLY A 58 23.77 16.07 -3.22
N LEU A 59 23.81 16.17 -4.55
CA LEU A 59 25.03 16.18 -5.35
C LEU A 59 25.55 17.61 -5.56
N ARG A 60 26.86 17.81 -5.46
CA ARG A 60 27.52 19.12 -5.63
C ARG A 60 28.80 18.98 -6.47
N HIS A 61 29.07 20.02 -7.24
CA HIS A 61 30.33 20.15 -7.93
C HIS A 61 31.36 20.77 -6.96
N PRO A 62 32.58 20.23 -6.81
CA PRO A 62 33.59 20.75 -5.89
C PRO A 62 33.94 22.24 -6.13
N ASP A 63 33.97 22.67 -7.40
CA ASP A 63 34.23 24.05 -7.77
C ASP A 63 32.96 24.94 -7.84
N GLY A 64 31.81 24.46 -7.33
CA GLY A 64 30.55 25.19 -7.36
C GLY A 64 29.94 25.38 -8.76
N LYS A 65 30.39 24.61 -9.77
CA LYS A 65 29.82 24.64 -11.12
C LYS A 65 28.50 23.90 -11.20
N ASN A 66 27.75 24.14 -12.27
CA ASN A 66 26.50 23.46 -12.52
C ASN A 66 26.73 21.95 -12.82
N ILE A 67 25.80 21.12 -12.32
CA ILE A 67 25.70 19.69 -12.61
C ILE A 67 24.56 19.49 -13.59
N GLY A 68 24.81 18.69 -14.62
CA GLY A 68 23.77 18.21 -15.52
C GLY A 68 23.11 16.96 -14.97
N TYR A 69 21.82 16.76 -15.29
CA TYR A 69 21.09 15.58 -14.88
C TYR A 69 20.40 14.93 -16.08
N TYR A 70 20.30 13.61 -16.10
CA TYR A 70 19.39 12.94 -16.99
C TYR A 70 18.59 11.87 -16.23
N TRP A 71 17.40 11.60 -16.75
CA TRP A 71 16.44 10.71 -16.10
C TRP A 71 16.04 9.57 -17.02
N LYS A 72 15.69 8.44 -16.44
CA LYS A 72 15.16 7.29 -17.16
C LYS A 72 14.09 6.62 -16.33
N VAL A 73 12.92 6.39 -16.92
CA VAL A 73 11.82 5.62 -16.33
C VAL A 73 11.65 4.31 -17.11
N THR A 74 11.62 3.20 -16.41
CA THR A 74 11.51 1.84 -17.00
C THR A 74 10.44 1.03 -16.25
N PRO A 75 9.46 0.42 -16.93
CA PRO A 75 9.11 0.57 -18.35
C PRO A 75 8.59 1.99 -18.65
N GLY A 76 8.49 2.38 -19.91
CA GLY A 76 7.87 3.64 -20.31
C GLY A 76 8.76 4.48 -21.22
N MET A 77 10.02 4.69 -20.88
CA MET A 77 10.97 5.38 -21.73
C MET A 77 11.77 4.36 -22.54
N THR A 78 11.53 4.28 -23.83
CA THR A 78 12.19 3.32 -24.74
C THR A 78 13.60 3.75 -25.15
N LYS A 79 13.92 5.04 -25.02
CA LYS A 79 15.26 5.61 -25.27
C LYS A 79 15.79 6.19 -23.98
N ASN A 80 17.12 6.09 -23.80
CA ASN A 80 17.80 6.97 -22.85
C ASN A 80 17.54 8.38 -23.31
N ASP A 81 16.76 9.13 -22.57
CA ASP A 81 16.63 10.54 -22.82
C ASP A 81 17.93 11.19 -22.38
N THR A 82 18.85 11.29 -23.36
CA THR A 82 20.19 11.83 -23.19
C THR A 82 20.19 13.34 -23.33
N THR A 83 19.14 13.98 -22.88
CA THR A 83 19.11 15.43 -22.90
C THR A 83 20.09 15.96 -21.87
N ARG A 84 21.23 16.36 -22.40
CA ARG A 84 22.29 16.99 -21.60
C ARG A 84 21.87 18.39 -21.20
N TYR A 85 21.89 18.64 -19.89
CA TYR A 85 21.77 20.00 -19.36
C TYR A 85 23.14 20.61 -19.24
N GLU A 86 23.48 21.45 -20.18
CA GLU A 86 24.43 22.49 -19.97
C GLU A 86 23.63 23.80 -20.04
N ASN A 87 23.29 24.39 -18.87
CA ASN A 87 22.69 25.69 -18.74
C ASN A 87 21.28 25.89 -19.35
N GLY A 88 20.27 25.36 -18.72
CA GLY A 88 18.89 25.78 -19.01
C GLY A 88 17.92 24.67 -19.36
N LEU A 89 16.67 25.06 -19.47
CA LEU A 89 15.56 24.21 -19.91
C LEU A 89 15.86 23.58 -21.28
N ASN A 90 15.55 22.34 -21.42
CA ASN A 90 15.39 21.76 -22.73
C ASN A 90 13.91 21.46 -23.05
N ALA A 91 13.66 21.09 -24.33
CA ALA A 91 12.32 20.91 -24.88
C ALA A 91 11.53 19.74 -24.26
N ASP A 92 12.13 18.90 -23.41
CA ASP A 92 11.57 17.63 -22.98
C ASP A 92 11.00 17.65 -21.55
N GLY A 93 10.73 18.82 -21.00
CA GLY A 93 10.03 18.99 -19.73
C GLY A 93 10.92 19.02 -18.50
N HIS A 94 12.22 19.18 -18.66
CA HIS A 94 13.14 19.36 -17.54
C HIS A 94 13.24 20.84 -17.15
N GLU A 95 13.36 21.10 -15.88
CA GLU A 95 13.57 22.44 -15.34
C GLU A 95 15.06 22.77 -15.29
N SER A 96 15.41 24.07 -15.24
CA SER A 96 16.81 24.53 -15.17
C SER A 96 17.59 24.02 -13.95
N ASP A 97 16.89 23.54 -12.93
CA ASP A 97 17.45 22.95 -11.70
C ASP A 97 17.68 21.43 -11.81
N GLY A 98 17.49 20.84 -12.99
CA GLY A 98 17.62 19.40 -13.24
C GLY A 98 16.36 18.59 -12.89
N SER A 99 15.27 19.25 -12.48
CA SER A 99 14.00 18.58 -12.21
C SER A 99 13.42 17.96 -13.47
N PHE A 100 12.70 16.86 -13.32
CA PHE A 100 12.09 16.12 -14.40
C PHE A 100 10.60 15.93 -14.19
N ARG A 101 9.81 16.36 -15.17
CA ARG A 101 8.36 16.17 -15.22
C ARG A 101 8.04 14.91 -16.00
N TYR A 102 7.47 13.91 -15.32
CA TYR A 102 7.08 12.65 -15.96
C TYR A 102 5.58 12.41 -15.84
N HIS A 103 4.96 11.96 -16.94
CA HIS A 103 3.58 11.57 -17.03
C HIS A 103 3.51 10.04 -16.99
N PHE A 104 3.03 9.49 -15.88
CA PHE A 104 2.88 8.04 -15.77
C PHE A 104 1.84 7.52 -16.78
N PRO A 105 2.04 6.34 -17.36
CA PRO A 105 1.08 5.77 -18.30
C PRO A 105 -0.18 5.27 -17.59
N ASP A 106 -1.18 4.85 -18.37
CA ASP A 106 -2.42 4.23 -17.87
C ASP A 106 -2.24 2.75 -17.47
N SER A 107 -1.07 2.18 -17.70
CA SER A 107 -0.75 0.78 -17.39
C SER A 107 -0.34 0.62 -15.94
N LEU A 108 -0.91 -0.40 -15.29
CA LEU A 108 -0.55 -0.80 -13.92
C LEU A 108 0.83 -1.45 -13.87
N GLY A 109 1.48 -1.38 -12.72
CA GLY A 109 2.75 -2.05 -12.48
C GLY A 109 3.80 -1.14 -11.85
N THR A 110 5.00 -1.71 -11.67
CA THR A 110 6.12 -1.03 -11.02
C THR A 110 7.00 -0.36 -12.07
N PHE A 111 7.33 0.89 -11.81
CA PHE A 111 8.21 1.72 -12.63
C PHE A 111 9.46 2.07 -11.83
N THR A 112 10.62 1.80 -12.41
CA THR A 112 11.91 2.21 -11.85
C THR A 112 12.31 3.55 -12.43
N VAL A 113 12.62 4.50 -11.57
CA VAL A 113 13.10 5.83 -11.94
C VAL A 113 14.58 5.93 -11.59
N ASN A 114 15.38 6.26 -12.58
CA ASN A 114 16.81 6.45 -12.44
C ASN A 114 17.17 7.93 -12.73
N CYS A 115 18.03 8.49 -11.89
CA CYS A 115 18.61 9.82 -12.07
C CYS A 115 20.12 9.72 -12.10
N TYR A 116 20.75 10.41 -13.05
CA TYR A 116 22.20 10.50 -13.18
C TYR A 116 22.61 11.97 -13.16
N GLY A 117 23.55 12.29 -12.28
CA GLY A 117 24.16 13.62 -12.22
C GLY A 117 25.56 13.57 -12.81
N PHE A 118 25.91 14.49 -13.70
CA PHE A 118 27.18 14.49 -14.42
C PHE A 118 27.81 15.87 -14.53
N ALA A 119 29.13 15.91 -14.58
CA ALA A 119 29.91 17.09 -14.93
C ALA A 119 31.15 16.67 -15.72
N THR A 120 31.63 17.54 -16.63
CA THR A 120 32.80 17.25 -17.47
C THR A 120 34.03 17.04 -16.57
N GLY A 121 34.72 15.92 -16.76
CA GLY A 121 35.93 15.58 -16.01
C GLY A 121 35.69 14.95 -14.63
N TYR A 122 34.45 14.56 -14.32
CA TYR A 122 34.06 13.92 -13.07
C TYR A 122 33.32 12.59 -13.30
N ASN A 123 33.41 11.70 -12.32
CA ASN A 123 32.57 10.51 -12.28
C ASN A 123 31.11 10.92 -12.01
N SER A 124 30.17 10.28 -12.72
CA SER A 124 28.74 10.55 -12.56
C SER A 124 28.20 10.06 -11.22
N GLY A 125 27.31 10.84 -10.60
CA GLY A 125 26.46 10.39 -9.50
C GLY A 125 25.27 9.59 -10.05
N TYR A 126 24.70 8.68 -9.25
CA TYR A 126 23.56 7.84 -9.62
C TYR A 126 22.60 7.64 -8.45
N ALA A 127 21.31 7.71 -8.74
CA ALA A 127 20.24 7.35 -7.81
C ALA A 127 19.16 6.55 -8.54
N SER A 128 18.56 5.60 -7.86
CA SER A 128 17.46 4.79 -8.36
C SER A 128 16.40 4.62 -7.30
N SER A 129 15.13 4.71 -7.70
CA SER A 129 13.97 4.43 -6.86
C SER A 129 12.87 3.83 -7.72
N TYR A 130 11.81 3.32 -7.10
CA TYR A 130 10.67 2.77 -7.82
C TYR A 130 9.36 3.29 -7.25
N THR A 131 8.34 3.33 -8.10
CA THR A 131 6.94 3.61 -7.74
C THR A 131 6.04 2.61 -8.43
N THR A 132 4.87 2.37 -7.86
CA THR A 132 3.89 1.46 -8.44
C THR A 132 2.65 2.25 -8.86
N VAL A 133 2.27 2.13 -10.12
CA VAL A 133 1.02 2.69 -10.63
C VAL A 133 -0.13 1.80 -10.18
N VAL A 134 -1.09 2.39 -9.48
CA VAL A 134 -2.25 1.71 -8.89
C VAL A 134 -3.55 2.39 -9.32
N LYS A 135 -4.62 1.61 -9.44
CA LYS A 135 -5.95 2.09 -9.85
C LYS A 135 -7.03 1.41 -9.02
N GLY A 136 -7.97 2.17 -8.51
CA GLY A 136 -9.18 1.64 -7.86
C GLY A 136 -10.17 1.02 -8.84
N GLY A 137 -11.27 0.46 -8.30
CA GLY A 137 -12.36 -0.11 -9.07
C GLY A 137 -12.19 -1.59 -9.45
N LEU A 138 -13.20 -2.15 -10.14
CA LEU A 138 -13.27 -3.61 -10.44
C LEU A 138 -12.14 -4.10 -11.35
N ASP A 139 -11.77 -3.29 -12.33
CA ASP A 139 -10.67 -3.57 -13.28
C ASP A 139 -9.36 -2.90 -12.84
N GLY A 140 -9.26 -2.63 -11.55
CA GLY A 140 -8.14 -1.91 -10.96
C GLY A 140 -6.98 -2.80 -10.56
N SER A 141 -6.23 -2.31 -9.58
CA SER A 141 -5.04 -3.01 -9.07
C SER A 141 -5.37 -4.30 -8.33
N ILE A 142 -6.55 -4.37 -7.67
CA ILE A 142 -7.01 -5.59 -7.01
C ILE A 142 -7.96 -6.33 -7.95
N THR A 143 -7.63 -7.59 -8.25
CA THR A 143 -8.43 -8.49 -9.07
C THR A 143 -8.68 -9.81 -8.34
N GLY A 144 -9.70 -10.57 -8.72
CA GLY A 144 -10.03 -11.84 -8.09
C GLY A 144 -10.97 -11.73 -6.87
N THR A 145 -11.55 -10.55 -6.64
CA THR A 145 -12.49 -10.33 -5.51
C THR A 145 -13.81 -11.09 -5.64
N GLY A 146 -14.14 -11.60 -6.84
CA GLY A 146 -15.45 -12.16 -7.13
C GLY A 146 -16.59 -11.10 -7.14
N ILE A 147 -16.25 -9.81 -7.15
CA ILE A 147 -17.21 -8.71 -7.33
C ILE A 147 -17.44 -8.53 -8.81
N SER A 148 -18.70 -8.34 -9.21
CA SER A 148 -19.13 -8.05 -10.57
C SER A 148 -19.79 -6.67 -10.65
N ALA A 149 -19.75 -6.04 -11.83
CA ALA A 149 -20.43 -4.77 -12.08
C ALA A 149 -21.95 -4.86 -11.88
N ASP A 150 -22.52 -6.07 -12.02
CA ASP A 150 -23.94 -6.37 -11.86
C ASP A 150 -24.36 -6.63 -10.40
N ASP A 151 -23.39 -6.75 -9.48
CA ASP A 151 -23.67 -6.94 -8.06
C ASP A 151 -24.33 -5.69 -7.46
N SER A 152 -25.09 -5.91 -6.38
CA SER A 152 -25.73 -4.83 -5.62
C SER A 152 -24.69 -3.84 -5.10
N LYS A 153 -24.95 -2.55 -5.32
CA LYS A 153 -24.01 -1.48 -4.92
C LYS A 153 -24.73 -0.20 -4.52
N VAL A 154 -24.04 0.61 -3.75
CA VAL A 154 -24.38 1.99 -3.46
C VAL A 154 -23.18 2.86 -3.84
N THR A 155 -23.44 4.04 -4.43
CA THR A 155 -22.37 5.01 -4.74
C THR A 155 -22.46 6.17 -3.79
N ILE A 156 -21.37 6.45 -3.08
CA ILE A 156 -21.26 7.46 -2.04
C ILE A 156 -19.99 8.27 -2.34
N ASP A 157 -20.11 9.56 -2.48
CA ASP A 157 -19.01 10.48 -2.82
C ASP A 157 -18.15 10.03 -4.03
N GLY A 158 -18.84 9.43 -5.02
CA GLY A 158 -18.20 8.92 -6.24
C GLY A 158 -17.57 7.52 -6.10
N ILE A 159 -17.52 6.94 -4.92
CA ILE A 159 -17.01 5.59 -4.66
C ILE A 159 -18.16 4.60 -4.68
N SER A 160 -18.01 3.51 -5.44
CA SER A 160 -18.98 2.42 -5.48
C SER A 160 -18.66 1.36 -4.44
N TYR A 161 -19.54 1.19 -3.46
CA TYR A 161 -19.48 0.12 -2.48
C TYR A 161 -20.44 -0.99 -2.87
N TYR A 162 -19.89 -2.16 -3.16
CA TYR A 162 -20.66 -3.37 -3.43
C TYR A 162 -21.03 -4.01 -2.10
N TYR A 163 -22.23 -4.62 -2.05
CA TYR A 163 -22.69 -5.26 -0.82
C TYR A 163 -23.33 -6.62 -1.10
N THR A 164 -23.35 -7.46 -0.08
CA THR A 164 -24.03 -8.75 -0.06
C THR A 164 -24.89 -8.84 1.20
N SER A 165 -25.95 -9.62 1.13
CA SER A 165 -26.92 -9.73 2.21
C SER A 165 -26.74 -11.04 2.97
N HIS A 166 -26.59 -10.95 4.29
CA HIS A 166 -26.57 -12.08 5.21
C HIS A 166 -27.52 -11.80 6.38
N ASN A 167 -28.39 -12.75 6.69
CA ASN A 167 -29.47 -12.52 7.66
C ASN A 167 -30.30 -11.28 7.29
N ASP A 168 -30.51 -10.37 8.24
CA ASP A 168 -31.25 -9.13 8.05
C ASP A 168 -30.34 -7.92 7.73
N LEU A 169 -29.05 -8.17 7.43
CA LEU A 169 -28.06 -7.14 7.16
C LEU A 169 -27.50 -7.22 5.74
N ASP A 170 -27.29 -6.05 5.16
CA ASP A 170 -26.41 -5.84 4.02
C ASP A 170 -25.01 -5.51 4.54
N TRP A 171 -23.98 -6.12 3.96
CA TRP A 171 -22.57 -5.98 4.32
C TRP A 171 -21.75 -5.45 3.16
N PHE A 172 -20.94 -4.43 3.37
CA PHE A 172 -19.98 -4.01 2.34
C PHE A 172 -19.00 -5.13 1.99
N ARG A 173 -18.76 -5.30 0.69
CA ARG A 173 -17.75 -6.21 0.14
C ARG A 173 -16.40 -5.51 -0.05
N ASN A 174 -16.40 -4.18 -0.14
CA ASN A 174 -15.21 -3.34 -0.20
C ASN A 174 -14.85 -2.83 1.20
N ASN A 175 -13.55 -2.61 1.44
CA ASN A 175 -13.12 -1.83 2.59
C ASN A 175 -13.60 -0.38 2.43
N LEU A 176 -14.04 0.24 3.51
CA LEU A 176 -14.46 1.62 3.50
C LEU A 176 -13.29 2.53 3.10
N ALA A 177 -13.54 3.46 2.18
CA ALA A 177 -12.57 4.41 1.61
C ALA A 177 -13.01 5.86 1.84
N ASN A 178 -13.43 6.18 3.08
CA ASN A 178 -13.87 7.53 3.42
C ASN A 178 -12.65 8.46 3.59
N PRO A 179 -12.45 9.48 2.71
CA PRO A 179 -11.26 10.33 2.73
C PRO A 179 -11.21 11.31 3.90
N SER A 180 -12.33 11.47 4.63
CA SER A 180 -12.44 12.38 5.78
C SER A 180 -11.87 11.80 7.06
N TYR A 181 -11.62 10.49 7.11
CA TYR A 181 -11.17 9.76 8.29
C TYR A 181 -10.04 8.79 7.96
N GLY A 182 -9.25 8.44 8.97
CA GLY A 182 -8.22 7.42 8.88
C GLY A 182 -6.99 7.80 8.07
N ALA A 183 -6.20 6.79 7.75
CA ALA A 183 -5.00 6.89 6.93
C ALA A 183 -5.06 5.91 5.77
N SER A 184 -4.72 6.35 4.56
CA SER A 184 -4.49 5.47 3.42
C SER A 184 -3.15 4.76 3.57
N TYR A 185 -3.01 3.57 2.99
CA TYR A 185 -1.77 2.79 3.05
C TYR A 185 -0.56 3.62 2.58
N SER A 186 0.50 3.62 3.39
CA SER A 186 1.70 4.44 3.20
C SER A 186 1.44 5.96 3.19
N ASN A 187 0.31 6.44 3.70
CA ASN A 187 -0.14 7.84 3.63
C ASN A 187 -0.21 8.39 2.19
N ILE A 188 -0.60 7.55 1.24
CA ILE A 188 -0.66 7.89 -0.18
C ILE A 188 -2.10 7.78 -0.66
N ASP A 189 -2.67 8.90 -1.13
CA ASP A 189 -4.08 8.98 -1.56
C ASP A 189 -4.42 7.98 -2.68
N ALA A 190 -3.47 7.66 -3.56
CA ALA A 190 -3.65 6.65 -4.59
C ALA A 190 -4.03 5.26 -4.05
N MET A 191 -3.74 4.96 -2.79
CA MET A 191 -4.05 3.68 -2.15
C MET A 191 -5.43 3.64 -1.48
N LEU A 192 -6.10 4.77 -1.33
CA LEU A 192 -7.42 4.86 -0.73
C LEU A 192 -8.43 3.95 -1.43
N ASP A 193 -8.55 4.07 -2.76
CA ASP A 193 -9.49 3.28 -3.56
C ASP A 193 -9.04 1.83 -3.78
N VAL A 194 -7.81 1.49 -3.39
CA VAL A 194 -7.22 0.17 -3.59
C VAL A 194 -7.37 -0.70 -2.34
N PHE A 195 -7.00 -0.17 -1.16
CA PHE A 195 -7.00 -0.90 0.11
C PHE A 195 -8.09 -0.43 1.09
N GLY A 196 -8.75 0.70 0.83
CA GLY A 196 -9.54 1.42 1.82
C GLY A 196 -8.65 2.18 2.80
N ASN A 197 -9.25 2.75 3.84
CA ASN A 197 -8.52 3.42 4.93
C ASN A 197 -8.39 2.53 6.16
N PHE A 198 -7.37 2.84 6.95
CA PHE A 198 -7.16 2.35 8.31
C PHE A 198 -7.65 3.42 9.28
N TYR A 199 -8.64 3.08 10.06
CA TYR A 199 -9.34 3.99 10.98
C TYR A 199 -8.92 3.70 12.42
N SER A 200 -8.78 4.73 13.27
CA SER A 200 -8.88 4.52 14.70
C SER A 200 -10.31 4.08 15.04
N TYR A 201 -10.52 3.50 16.22
CA TYR A 201 -11.87 3.12 16.62
C TYR A 201 -12.82 4.32 16.72
N GLU A 202 -12.33 5.45 17.26
CA GLU A 202 -13.11 6.69 17.37
C GLU A 202 -13.58 7.23 16.01
N GLU A 203 -12.79 7.00 14.98
CA GLU A 203 -13.19 7.33 13.60
C GLU A 203 -14.12 6.28 13.02
N ALA A 204 -13.82 5.00 13.24
CA ALA A 204 -14.54 3.87 12.66
C ALA A 204 -16.03 3.90 12.98
N ILE A 205 -16.40 4.27 14.23
CA ILE A 205 -17.81 4.38 14.66
C ILE A 205 -18.58 5.48 13.94
N ASN A 206 -17.89 6.45 13.32
CA ASN A 206 -18.48 7.59 12.59
C ASN A 206 -18.17 7.59 11.10
N ALA A 207 -17.33 6.67 10.63
CA ALA A 207 -16.82 6.71 9.25
C ALA A 207 -17.80 6.12 8.24
N CYS A 208 -18.70 5.23 8.65
CA CYS A 208 -19.71 4.67 7.75
C CYS A 208 -20.67 5.76 7.26
N PRO A 209 -21.08 5.70 5.99
CA PRO A 209 -21.98 6.68 5.43
C PRO A 209 -23.40 6.59 6.02
N ASP A 210 -24.20 7.62 5.79
CA ASP A 210 -25.59 7.70 6.29
C ASP A 210 -26.39 6.44 5.94
N GLY A 211 -27.06 5.89 6.95
CA GLY A 211 -27.84 4.66 6.85
C GLY A 211 -27.00 3.36 6.94
N TRP A 212 -25.68 3.50 7.10
CA TRP A 212 -24.76 2.40 7.35
C TRP A 212 -24.05 2.63 8.69
N ARG A 213 -23.57 1.57 9.30
CA ARG A 213 -22.88 1.62 10.59
C ARG A 213 -21.80 0.54 10.70
N LEU A 214 -20.97 0.66 11.71
CA LEU A 214 -20.03 -0.38 12.09
C LEU A 214 -20.81 -1.58 12.65
N PRO A 215 -20.49 -2.84 12.26
CA PRO A 215 -21.12 -4.02 12.82
C PRO A 215 -20.65 -4.30 14.25
N THR A 216 -21.54 -4.82 15.07
CA THR A 216 -21.20 -5.35 16.39
C THR A 216 -20.50 -6.71 16.27
N ASP A 217 -19.81 -7.11 17.33
CA ASP A 217 -19.18 -8.43 17.40
C ASP A 217 -20.21 -9.58 17.37
N ALA A 218 -21.38 -9.34 17.97
CA ALA A 218 -22.51 -10.27 17.88
C ALA A 218 -23.04 -10.43 16.46
N GLU A 219 -23.04 -9.39 15.65
CA GLU A 219 -23.41 -9.46 14.21
C GLU A 219 -22.36 -10.21 13.39
N TRP A 220 -21.07 -10.05 13.72
CA TRP A 220 -20.00 -10.86 13.15
C TRP A 220 -20.19 -12.36 13.49
N ALA A 221 -20.55 -12.71 14.75
CA ALA A 221 -20.86 -14.07 15.15
C ALA A 221 -22.10 -14.63 14.42
N ALA A 222 -23.15 -13.83 14.29
CA ALA A 222 -24.34 -14.20 13.53
C ALA A 222 -24.04 -14.45 12.04
N LEU A 223 -23.18 -13.62 11.44
CA LEU A 223 -22.68 -13.83 10.08
C LEU A 223 -21.94 -15.16 9.96
N ALA A 224 -21.01 -15.44 10.88
CA ALA A 224 -20.24 -16.66 10.90
C ALA A 224 -21.14 -17.91 10.97
N ASN A 225 -22.12 -17.91 11.85
CA ASN A 225 -23.12 -18.99 11.98
C ASN A 225 -24.04 -19.13 10.76
N THR A 226 -24.19 -18.09 9.95
CA THR A 226 -24.93 -18.19 8.68
C THR A 226 -24.09 -18.85 7.59
N ILE A 227 -22.79 -18.59 7.59
CA ILE A 227 -21.85 -19.17 6.62
C ILE A 227 -21.63 -20.64 6.94
N ASP A 228 -21.32 -20.95 8.19
CA ASP A 228 -21.18 -22.30 8.72
C ASP A 228 -21.95 -22.46 10.05
N PRO A 229 -23.12 -23.09 10.02
CA PRO A 229 -23.91 -23.35 11.23
C PRO A 229 -23.21 -24.21 12.28
N GLU A 230 -22.19 -24.97 11.89
CA GLU A 230 -21.42 -25.83 12.82
C GLU A 230 -20.29 -25.04 13.51
N SER A 231 -19.98 -23.81 13.06
CA SER A 231 -18.95 -22.97 13.67
C SER A 231 -19.26 -22.60 15.13
N ASN A 232 -20.54 -22.58 15.51
CA ASN A 232 -21.01 -22.17 16.83
C ASN A 232 -20.37 -20.86 17.31
N ALA A 233 -20.22 -19.93 16.40
CA ALA A 233 -19.55 -18.65 16.65
C ALA A 233 -20.30 -17.85 17.72
N ALA A 234 -19.56 -17.28 18.67
CA ALA A 234 -20.07 -16.43 19.74
C ALA A 234 -19.26 -15.13 19.82
N ALA A 235 -19.92 -14.05 20.22
CA ALA A 235 -19.23 -12.79 20.47
C ALA A 235 -18.16 -12.96 21.56
N GLY A 236 -17.02 -12.33 21.38
CA GLY A 236 -15.86 -12.43 22.27
C GLY A 236 -14.95 -13.64 22.05
N GLU A 237 -15.32 -14.60 21.18
CA GLU A 237 -14.57 -15.82 20.92
C GLU A 237 -14.09 -15.89 19.45
N PRO A 238 -12.99 -16.59 19.16
CA PRO A 238 -12.61 -16.90 17.77
C PRO A 238 -13.69 -17.70 17.05
N PHE A 239 -13.80 -17.52 15.71
CA PHE A 239 -14.72 -18.28 14.88
C PHE A 239 -13.94 -19.36 14.12
N ALA A 240 -14.21 -20.62 14.44
CA ALA A 240 -13.46 -21.75 13.93
C ALA A 240 -13.72 -22.02 12.43
N GLY A 241 -12.66 -22.26 11.67
CA GLY A 241 -12.68 -22.87 10.35
C GLY A 241 -13.22 -22.03 9.17
N ILE A 242 -13.72 -20.82 9.39
CA ILE A 242 -14.47 -20.08 8.37
C ILE A 242 -13.68 -18.98 7.63
N ALA A 243 -12.39 -18.82 7.91
CA ALA A 243 -11.60 -17.75 7.28
C ALA A 243 -11.63 -17.83 5.75
N ALA A 244 -11.48 -19.04 5.18
CA ALA A 244 -11.47 -19.25 3.72
C ALA A 244 -12.78 -18.82 3.04
N ASP A 245 -13.90 -18.88 3.75
CA ASP A 245 -15.22 -18.50 3.23
C ASP A 245 -15.42 -16.97 3.11
N LEU A 246 -14.64 -16.20 3.87
CA LEU A 246 -14.70 -14.74 3.81
C LEU A 246 -13.62 -14.15 2.89
N MET A 247 -12.54 -14.86 2.69
CA MET A 247 -11.39 -14.41 1.91
C MET A 247 -11.66 -14.50 0.42
N ALA A 248 -11.06 -13.61 -0.36
CA ALA A 248 -11.02 -13.70 -1.82
C ALA A 248 -9.61 -14.06 -2.31
N ASP A 249 -9.49 -14.92 -3.31
CA ASP A 249 -8.20 -15.25 -3.93
C ASP A 249 -7.73 -14.13 -4.86
N VAL A 250 -7.31 -13.04 -4.22
CA VAL A 250 -6.99 -11.77 -4.90
C VAL A 250 -5.55 -11.66 -5.34
N LYS A 251 -5.36 -10.83 -6.37
CA LYS A 251 -4.04 -10.40 -6.84
C LYS A 251 -3.95 -8.88 -6.80
N PHE A 252 -2.81 -8.37 -6.37
CA PHE A 252 -2.45 -6.96 -6.46
C PHE A 252 -1.46 -6.76 -7.61
N ASN A 253 -1.86 -6.01 -8.63
CA ASN A 253 -1.10 -5.86 -9.89
C ASN A 253 -0.59 -7.21 -10.45
N GLY A 254 -1.43 -8.24 -10.38
CA GLY A 254 -1.12 -9.58 -10.86
C GLY A 254 -0.38 -10.50 -9.89
N THR A 255 0.10 -9.99 -8.75
CA THR A 255 0.76 -10.78 -7.70
C THR A 255 -0.27 -11.26 -6.67
N LYS A 256 -0.26 -12.56 -6.37
CA LYS A 256 -1.15 -13.15 -5.37
C LYS A 256 -0.92 -12.50 -4.00
N MET A 257 -2.01 -12.14 -3.31
CA MET A 257 -1.91 -11.43 -2.04
C MET A 257 -1.89 -12.37 -0.83
N TRP A 258 -2.74 -13.37 -0.79
CA TRP A 258 -2.71 -14.37 0.27
C TRP A 258 -1.67 -15.44 -0.08
N GLU A 259 -0.43 -15.37 0.40
CA GLU A 259 0.67 -16.21 -0.10
C GLU A 259 0.87 -17.54 0.66
N TYR A 260 0.43 -17.67 1.91
CA TYR A 260 0.77 -18.81 2.76
C TYR A 260 -0.47 -19.47 3.39
N TRP A 261 -0.85 -20.62 2.84
CA TRP A 261 -2.13 -21.26 3.13
C TRP A 261 -2.12 -22.69 3.64
N PRO A 262 -1.08 -23.26 4.24
CA PRO A 262 -1.08 -24.70 4.49
C PRO A 262 -2.25 -25.16 5.39
N ASN A 263 -2.83 -24.24 6.20
CA ASN A 263 -3.87 -24.58 7.18
C ASN A 263 -5.27 -24.05 6.83
N VAL A 264 -5.39 -23.16 5.84
CA VAL A 264 -6.69 -22.53 5.51
C VAL A 264 -7.47 -23.34 4.48
N GLY A 265 -6.80 -24.18 3.71
CA GLY A 265 -7.42 -24.90 2.62
C GLY A 265 -7.64 -24.05 1.37
N GLU A 266 -8.65 -24.40 0.59
CA GLU A 266 -9.02 -23.63 -0.61
C GLU A 266 -9.86 -22.42 -0.22
N ILE A 267 -9.51 -21.24 -0.75
CA ILE A 267 -10.30 -20.02 -0.59
C ILE A 267 -11.57 -20.17 -1.41
N THR A 268 -12.71 -20.07 -0.77
CA THR A 268 -14.01 -20.22 -1.41
C THR A 268 -14.70 -18.90 -1.68
N ASN A 269 -14.49 -17.90 -0.78
CA ASN A 269 -15.26 -16.65 -0.76
C ASN A 269 -16.78 -16.89 -0.81
N SER A 270 -17.25 -18.00 -0.22
CA SER A 270 -18.65 -18.42 -0.27
C SER A 270 -19.60 -17.38 0.33
N SER A 271 -19.12 -16.60 1.30
CA SER A 271 -19.83 -15.45 1.87
C SER A 271 -19.98 -14.28 0.91
N LYS A 272 -19.19 -14.20 -0.16
CA LYS A 272 -19.04 -13.04 -1.05
C LYS A 272 -18.55 -11.76 -0.36
N LEU A 273 -18.01 -11.83 0.85
CA LEU A 273 -17.49 -10.65 1.55
C LEU A 273 -16.14 -10.16 1.00
N SER A 274 -15.43 -11.01 0.28
CA SER A 274 -14.26 -10.64 -0.52
C SER A 274 -13.17 -9.97 0.30
N PHE A 275 -12.77 -10.55 1.46
CA PHE A 275 -11.73 -9.99 2.30
C PHE A 275 -10.36 -10.09 1.62
N ILE A 276 -9.62 -8.99 1.72
CA ILE A 276 -8.28 -8.83 1.14
C ILE A 276 -7.26 -8.56 2.25
N PRO A 277 -6.02 -9.08 2.15
CA PRO A 277 -5.01 -8.97 3.21
C PRO A 277 -4.24 -7.65 3.11
N VAL A 278 -4.85 -6.58 3.55
CA VAL A 278 -4.23 -5.24 3.53
C VAL A 278 -3.55 -4.85 4.84
N GLY A 279 -3.59 -5.73 5.84
CA GLY A 279 -2.90 -5.54 7.10
C GLY A 279 -3.65 -4.70 8.12
N TYR A 280 -2.89 -4.04 8.97
CA TYR A 280 -3.32 -3.10 10.01
C TYR A 280 -2.30 -1.96 10.15
N ALA A 281 -2.62 -0.93 10.93
CA ALA A 281 -1.74 0.21 11.13
C ALA A 281 -1.50 0.51 12.62
N ASN A 282 -0.37 1.17 12.91
CA ASN A 282 -0.21 2.03 14.07
C ASN A 282 -0.29 3.46 13.55
N LEU A 283 -1.37 4.15 13.87
CA LEU A 283 -1.70 5.45 13.30
C LEU A 283 -0.83 6.58 13.89
N GLY A 284 -0.43 6.45 15.16
CA GLY A 284 0.24 7.55 15.86
C GLY A 284 -0.71 8.71 16.13
N GLU A 285 -0.14 9.90 16.31
CA GLU A 285 -0.91 11.12 16.60
C GLU A 285 -1.37 11.84 15.33
N LYS A 286 -2.56 12.43 15.40
CA LYS A 286 -3.07 13.33 14.36
C LYS A 286 -2.34 14.67 14.39
N ASN A 287 -2.04 15.20 13.21
CA ASN A 287 -1.63 16.59 13.08
C ASN A 287 -2.84 17.54 13.09
N GLU A 288 -2.58 18.87 13.05
CA GLU A 288 -3.62 19.91 13.02
C GLU A 288 -4.60 19.77 11.83
N ALA A 289 -4.19 19.13 10.75
CA ALA A 289 -5.03 18.85 9.57
C ALA A 289 -5.85 17.54 9.71
N GLY A 290 -5.82 16.88 10.88
CA GLY A 290 -6.53 15.62 11.13
C GLY A 290 -5.93 14.40 10.40
N LYS A 291 -4.67 14.47 9.94
CA LYS A 291 -3.97 13.38 9.26
C LYS A 291 -2.96 12.71 10.19
N TYR A 292 -2.60 11.48 9.90
CA TYR A 292 -1.66 10.64 10.65
C TYR A 292 -0.28 10.56 9.95
N PRO A 293 0.55 11.60 10.01
CA PRO A 293 1.79 11.67 9.22
C PRO A 293 2.83 10.62 9.62
N THR A 294 2.71 10.05 10.81
CA THR A 294 3.62 9.05 11.37
C THR A 294 3.06 7.64 11.34
N ALA A 295 1.91 7.41 10.68
CA ALA A 295 1.30 6.09 10.58
C ALA A 295 2.28 5.07 9.98
N SER A 296 2.31 3.89 10.59
CA SER A 296 3.10 2.74 10.14
C SER A 296 2.16 1.57 9.85
N PHE A 297 2.40 0.84 8.76
CA PHE A 297 1.51 -0.19 8.24
C PHE A 297 2.21 -1.56 8.29
N PHE A 298 1.46 -2.59 8.67
CA PHE A 298 2.00 -3.93 8.94
C PHE A 298 1.08 -5.01 8.37
N GLY A 299 1.64 -6.18 8.08
CA GLY A 299 0.89 -7.39 7.77
C GLY A 299 0.16 -7.38 6.42
N VAL A 300 0.54 -6.51 5.47
CA VAL A 300 0.07 -6.60 4.09
C VAL A 300 0.51 -7.94 3.51
N TYR A 301 -0.39 -8.63 2.78
CA TYR A 301 -0.28 -10.02 2.33
C TYR A 301 -0.46 -11.09 3.42
N GLU A 302 -0.57 -10.71 4.70
CA GLU A 302 -0.66 -11.65 5.81
C GLU A 302 -1.95 -11.48 6.63
N TYR A 303 -2.42 -10.24 6.80
CA TYR A 303 -3.53 -9.88 7.70
C TYR A 303 -4.66 -9.16 6.99
N ALA A 304 -5.88 -9.43 7.45
CA ALA A 304 -7.05 -8.58 7.23
C ALA A 304 -7.68 -8.28 8.60
N ALA A 305 -7.73 -7.02 9.01
CA ALA A 305 -8.23 -6.60 10.32
C ALA A 305 -9.40 -5.62 10.17
N PHE A 306 -10.47 -5.83 10.95
CA PHE A 306 -11.72 -5.08 10.87
C PHE A 306 -12.23 -4.72 12.25
N TRP A 307 -12.54 -3.44 12.49
CA TRP A 307 -13.19 -3.00 13.72
C TRP A 307 -14.57 -3.63 13.90
N THR A 308 -14.93 -3.92 15.13
CA THR A 308 -16.33 -4.11 15.58
C THR A 308 -16.81 -2.85 16.28
N ALA A 309 -18.12 -2.71 16.52
CA ALA A 309 -18.67 -1.58 17.26
C ALA A 309 -18.47 -1.68 18.79
N ASP A 310 -17.91 -2.79 19.26
CA ASP A 310 -17.88 -3.11 20.70
C ASP A 310 -16.58 -2.70 21.35
N ARG A 311 -16.70 -2.00 22.47
CA ARG A 311 -15.60 -1.70 23.38
C ARG A 311 -15.34 -2.86 24.32
N VAL A 312 -14.12 -2.96 24.83
CA VAL A 312 -13.76 -3.97 25.82
C VAL A 312 -14.26 -3.54 27.19
N GLU A 313 -15.07 -4.38 27.83
CA GLU A 313 -15.60 -4.07 29.16
C GLU A 313 -14.47 -3.98 30.19
N GLY A 314 -14.43 -2.88 30.93
CA GLY A 314 -13.40 -2.62 31.94
C GLY A 314 -12.04 -2.14 31.42
N GLU A 315 -11.91 -1.94 30.10
CA GLU A 315 -10.70 -1.42 29.45
C GLU A 315 -11.08 -0.18 28.60
N ASP A 316 -11.08 1.00 29.21
CA ASP A 316 -11.65 2.21 28.61
C ASP A 316 -10.98 2.65 27.29
N ASP A 317 -9.74 2.29 27.06
CA ASP A 317 -8.99 2.65 25.84
C ASP A 317 -8.91 1.51 24.81
N MET A 318 -9.73 0.45 24.97
CA MET A 318 -9.68 -0.72 24.10
C MET A 318 -11.03 -1.02 23.46
N ALA A 319 -10.98 -1.46 22.18
CA ALA A 319 -12.13 -1.96 21.44
C ALA A 319 -11.78 -3.28 20.73
N TYR A 320 -12.81 -4.08 20.43
CA TYR A 320 -12.62 -5.34 19.73
C TYR A 320 -12.48 -5.13 18.22
N TYR A 321 -11.62 -5.94 17.61
CA TYR A 321 -11.53 -6.09 16.18
C TYR A 321 -11.44 -7.56 15.78
N ARG A 322 -11.96 -7.90 14.61
CA ARG A 322 -11.84 -9.22 13.99
C ARG A 322 -10.70 -9.22 13.01
N TYR A 323 -9.95 -10.34 12.93
CA TYR A 323 -8.87 -10.45 11.97
C TYR A 323 -8.67 -11.88 11.47
N ILE A 324 -8.11 -11.96 10.28
CA ILE A 324 -7.67 -13.18 9.63
C ILE A 324 -6.16 -13.11 9.47
N ILE A 325 -5.46 -14.20 9.77
CA ILE A 325 -4.05 -14.41 9.47
C ILE A 325 -3.98 -15.46 8.37
N CYS A 326 -3.09 -15.26 7.40
CA CYS A 326 -2.99 -16.10 6.20
C CYS A 326 -2.68 -17.58 6.45
N ASP A 327 -2.17 -17.96 7.61
CA ASP A 327 -1.81 -19.34 7.98
C ASP A 327 -2.78 -20.00 8.99
N GLN A 328 -3.94 -19.34 9.28
CA GLN A 328 -4.91 -19.83 10.26
C GLN A 328 -6.30 -19.97 9.64
N PRO A 329 -7.02 -21.08 9.92
CA PRO A 329 -8.35 -21.31 9.37
C PRO A 329 -9.44 -20.49 10.07
N ASP A 330 -9.15 -19.92 11.24
CA ASP A 330 -10.11 -19.25 12.11
C ASP A 330 -10.12 -17.75 11.89
N ILE A 331 -11.25 -17.11 12.18
CA ILE A 331 -11.31 -15.68 12.38
C ILE A 331 -11.04 -15.39 13.84
N GLN A 332 -9.98 -14.68 14.09
CA GLN A 332 -9.53 -14.33 15.43
C GLN A 332 -10.23 -13.05 15.93
N ILE A 333 -10.16 -12.83 17.24
CA ILE A 333 -10.56 -11.61 17.90
C ILE A 333 -9.36 -11.00 18.61
N GLY A 334 -9.20 -9.68 18.45
CA GLY A 334 -8.16 -8.90 19.12
C GLY A 334 -8.74 -7.70 19.84
N LYS A 335 -7.91 -7.09 20.69
CA LYS A 335 -8.19 -5.81 21.35
C LYS A 335 -7.22 -4.79 20.79
N GLY A 336 -7.72 -3.70 20.26
CA GLY A 336 -6.94 -2.59 19.72
C GLY A 336 -7.15 -1.34 20.56
N ASP A 337 -6.07 -0.57 20.76
CA ASP A 337 -6.14 0.76 21.35
C ASP A 337 -6.99 1.68 20.46
N ILE A 338 -7.97 2.35 21.05
CA ILE A 338 -8.99 3.11 20.29
C ILE A 338 -8.45 4.32 19.54
N HIS A 339 -7.28 4.83 19.93
CA HIS A 339 -6.65 6.03 19.37
C HIS A 339 -5.58 5.69 18.32
N THR A 340 -4.79 4.64 18.57
CA THR A 340 -3.56 4.38 17.82
C THR A 340 -3.61 3.14 16.93
N PHE A 341 -4.43 2.14 17.26
CA PHE A 341 -4.58 0.98 16.39
C PHE A 341 -5.47 1.32 15.20
N GLY A 342 -5.01 1.00 13.99
CA GLY A 342 -5.72 1.24 12.75
C GLY A 342 -6.16 -0.06 12.09
N ALA A 343 -7.47 -0.24 11.91
CA ALA A 343 -8.05 -1.35 11.16
C ALA A 343 -9.01 -0.84 10.08
N ASN A 344 -9.31 -1.70 9.11
CA ASN A 344 -10.32 -1.41 8.10
C ASN A 344 -11.74 -1.43 8.69
N VAL A 345 -12.69 -0.96 7.91
CA VAL A 345 -14.11 -0.95 8.25
C VAL A 345 -14.91 -1.63 7.16
N ARG A 346 -15.83 -2.51 7.56
CA ARG A 346 -16.90 -3.08 6.75
C ARG A 346 -18.22 -2.61 7.30
N CYS A 347 -18.88 -1.69 6.61
CA CYS A 347 -20.16 -1.16 7.08
C CYS A 347 -21.29 -2.13 6.84
N VAL A 348 -22.29 -2.09 7.73
CA VAL A 348 -23.55 -2.82 7.63
C VAL A 348 -24.75 -1.89 7.65
N ARG A 349 -25.86 -2.33 7.09
CA ARG A 349 -27.18 -1.71 7.29
C ARG A 349 -28.24 -2.77 7.38
N GLU A 350 -29.33 -2.43 8.02
CA GLU A 350 -30.57 -3.23 8.02
C GLU A 350 -31.25 -3.18 6.66
N LYS A 351 -31.90 -4.29 6.25
CA LYS A 351 -32.60 -4.41 4.96
C LYS A 351 -33.89 -3.63 4.94
#